data_85e2d3880fd1589faddba4a3edb3e3ba
#
_entry.id   85e2d3880fd1589faddba4a3edb3e3ba
#
_cell.length_a   1.000
_cell.length_b   1.000
_cell.length_c   1.000
_cell.angle_alpha   90.00
_cell.angle_beta   90.00
_cell.angle_gamma   90.00
#
_symmetry.space_group_name_H-M   'P 1'
#
loop_
_entity.id
_entity.type
_entity.pdbx_description
1 polymer ?
#
loop_
_entity_poly.entity_id
_entity_poly.type
_entity_poly.pdbx_seq_one_letter_code
_entity_poly.pdbx_strand_id
1 'polypeptide(L)'
;MKKFFLFLMTVLGLNTACGQQSYEVDEFTTQSGKTLKFHALMHACIRIQYDGKEIQIDPVSKLGNRTVDYAAMPKADYIFVTHEHGDHYDANALKQLSADKTQLVMNKRCADMYGSGKVMKAGDKFQLPDISVEAVPAYNSTVGREQFHPKGRDNGYILTIDGLRIYIAGDTEDIPEMAQIKNIDIAFLPCNQPYTMTPDQLIRAAKVIKPKVLFPYHYGQTDLSSIPAQLEGTGIDVRIRHYE
;
A
#
# COMPACT_ATOMS: atom_id res chain seq x y z
N MET A 1 -14.25 -6.05 -31.08
CA MET A 1 -14.52 -6.48 -29.71
C MET A 1 -13.55 -7.59 -29.34
N LYS A 2 -12.44 -7.24 -28.68
CA LYS A 2 -11.45 -8.22 -28.20
C LYS A 2 -11.84 -8.61 -26.78
N LYS A 3 -12.28 -9.85 -26.59
CA LYS A 3 -12.56 -10.42 -25.27
C LYS A 3 -11.24 -10.65 -24.55
N PHE A 4 -11.01 -9.93 -23.49
CA PHE A 4 -9.91 -10.22 -22.55
C PHE A 4 -10.34 -11.40 -21.68
N PHE A 5 -9.66 -12.54 -21.84
CA PHE A 5 -9.76 -13.67 -20.92
C PHE A 5 -8.81 -13.40 -19.74
N LEU A 6 -9.39 -13.14 -18.58
CA LEU A 6 -8.66 -13.10 -17.32
C LEU A 6 -8.44 -14.53 -16.84
N PHE A 7 -7.21 -15.05 -16.98
CA PHE A 7 -6.85 -16.37 -16.45
C PHE A 7 -6.50 -16.25 -14.97
N LEU A 8 -7.39 -16.79 -14.13
CA LEU A 8 -7.20 -16.88 -12.69
C LEU A 8 -6.38 -18.14 -12.40
N MET A 9 -5.10 -18.02 -12.07
CA MET A 9 -4.33 -19.12 -11.48
C MET A 9 -4.08 -18.80 -10.00
N THR A 10 -4.84 -19.43 -9.12
CA THR A 10 -4.51 -19.54 -7.71
C THR A 10 -3.57 -20.71 -7.55
N VAL A 11 -2.28 -20.46 -7.37
CA VAL A 11 -1.32 -21.52 -7.02
C VAL A 11 -1.11 -21.51 -5.51
N LEU A 12 -1.76 -22.44 -4.82
CA LEU A 12 -1.36 -22.82 -3.45
C LEU A 12 -0.06 -23.63 -3.54
N GLY A 13 1.06 -22.98 -3.38
CA GLY A 13 2.36 -23.64 -3.22
C GLY A 13 2.66 -23.86 -1.75
N LEU A 14 2.40 -25.06 -1.24
CA LEU A 14 2.96 -25.54 0.04
C LEU A 14 4.41 -25.90 -0.18
N ASN A 15 5.33 -25.02 0.21
CA ASN A 15 6.75 -25.37 0.37
C ASN A 15 7.10 -25.33 1.86
N THR A 16 7.23 -26.51 2.47
CA THR A 16 7.79 -26.71 3.79
C THR A 16 9.32 -26.73 3.70
N ALA A 17 9.95 -25.61 4.06
CA ALA A 17 11.36 -25.56 4.42
C ALA A 17 11.56 -24.50 5.51
N CYS A 18 11.91 -24.98 6.69
CA CYS A 18 12.53 -24.24 7.81
C CYS A 18 12.06 -22.79 8.03
N GLY A 19 11.01 -22.59 8.84
CA GLY A 19 10.79 -21.32 9.57
C GLY A 19 10.48 -20.06 8.76
N GLN A 20 10.29 -20.11 7.45
CA GLN A 20 9.98 -18.93 6.66
C GLN A 20 8.51 -18.59 6.77
N GLN A 21 8.20 -17.41 7.29
CA GLN A 21 6.84 -16.88 7.37
C GLN A 21 6.25 -16.82 5.96
N SER A 22 5.12 -17.53 5.74
CA SER A 22 4.42 -17.50 4.45
C SER A 22 3.47 -16.32 4.42
N TYR A 23 3.62 -15.44 3.45
CA TYR A 23 2.72 -14.33 3.20
C TYR A 23 1.76 -14.67 2.06
N GLU A 24 0.54 -14.10 2.09
CA GLU A 24 -0.35 -14.14 0.95
C GLU A 24 0.22 -13.29 -0.19
N VAL A 25 0.16 -13.83 -1.41
CA VAL A 25 0.74 -13.21 -2.61
C VAL A 25 -0.32 -13.08 -3.69
N ASP A 26 -0.43 -11.88 -4.24
CA ASP A 26 -1.23 -11.61 -5.44
C ASP A 26 -0.33 -11.26 -6.61
N GLU A 27 -0.62 -11.85 -7.77
CA GLU A 27 0.13 -11.64 -9.01
C GLU A 27 -0.72 -10.89 -10.04
N PHE A 28 -0.08 -9.95 -10.73
CA PHE A 28 -0.69 -9.15 -11.79
C PHE A 28 0.21 -9.12 -13.02
N THR A 29 -0.41 -9.22 -14.20
CA THR A 29 0.30 -9.06 -15.47
C THR A 29 0.34 -7.59 -15.83
N THR A 30 1.54 -7.05 -16.04
CA THR A 30 1.79 -5.68 -16.44
C THR A 30 1.59 -5.47 -17.94
N GLN A 31 1.70 -4.22 -18.41
CA GLN A 31 1.49 -3.89 -19.84
C GLN A 31 2.49 -4.59 -20.77
N SER A 32 3.72 -4.79 -20.34
CA SER A 32 4.75 -5.50 -21.11
C SER A 32 4.65 -7.03 -20.99
N GLY A 33 3.67 -7.56 -20.24
CA GLY A 33 3.48 -8.98 -20.01
C GLY A 33 4.31 -9.58 -18.87
N LYS A 34 5.03 -8.74 -18.10
CA LYS A 34 5.77 -9.17 -16.91
C LYS A 34 4.85 -9.37 -15.72
N THR A 35 5.31 -10.11 -14.72
CA THR A 35 4.57 -10.36 -13.48
C THR A 35 4.99 -9.34 -12.41
N LEU A 36 4.01 -8.69 -11.81
CA LEU A 36 4.14 -7.89 -10.60
C LEU A 36 3.49 -8.64 -9.45
N LYS A 37 4.17 -8.76 -8.29
CA LYS A 37 3.70 -9.50 -7.11
C LYS A 37 3.54 -8.57 -5.93
N PHE A 38 2.42 -8.71 -5.22
CA PHE A 38 2.18 -8.08 -3.92
C PHE A 38 2.19 -9.12 -2.83
N HIS A 39 2.95 -8.88 -1.76
CA HIS A 39 2.96 -9.69 -0.56
C HIS A 39 2.32 -8.89 0.57
N ALA A 40 1.26 -9.43 1.17
CA ALA A 40 0.65 -8.89 2.38
C ALA A 40 1.52 -9.28 3.58
N LEU A 41 2.30 -8.35 4.12
CA LEU A 41 3.25 -8.67 5.19
C LEU A 41 2.60 -8.55 6.57
N MET A 42 2.22 -7.33 6.93
CA MET A 42 1.64 -7.01 8.23
C MET A 42 1.04 -5.60 8.19
N HIS A 43 -0.19 -5.43 8.67
CA HIS A 43 -0.87 -4.15 8.86
C HIS A 43 -0.88 -3.28 7.60
N ALA A 44 0.02 -2.29 7.49
CA ALA A 44 0.20 -1.48 6.28
C ALA A 44 1.45 -1.86 5.47
N CYS A 45 2.21 -2.86 5.92
CA CYS A 45 3.45 -3.27 5.28
C CYS A 45 3.18 -4.10 4.03
N ILE A 46 3.59 -3.60 2.88
CA ILE A 46 3.44 -4.28 1.59
C ILE A 46 4.82 -4.44 0.95
N ARG A 47 5.14 -5.65 0.50
CA ARG A 47 6.28 -5.91 -0.37
C ARG A 47 5.80 -6.07 -1.80
N ILE A 48 6.43 -5.38 -2.74
CA ILE A 48 6.13 -5.47 -4.17
C ILE A 48 7.38 -5.95 -4.89
N GLN A 49 7.21 -6.94 -5.76
CA GLN A 49 8.29 -7.44 -6.63
C GLN A 49 7.92 -7.22 -8.09
N TYR A 50 8.82 -6.65 -8.84
CA TYR A 50 8.65 -6.44 -10.26
C TYR A 50 9.99 -6.45 -11.00
N ASP A 51 10.17 -7.33 -12.00
CA ASP A 51 11.34 -7.38 -12.89
C ASP A 51 12.69 -7.36 -12.16
N GLY A 52 12.82 -8.16 -11.10
CA GLY A 52 14.00 -8.21 -10.24
C GLY A 52 14.15 -7.05 -9.27
N LYS A 53 13.18 -6.10 -9.23
CA LYS A 53 13.14 -5.00 -8.27
C LYS A 53 12.38 -5.38 -7.02
N GLU A 54 12.88 -4.91 -5.88
CA GLU A 54 12.28 -5.03 -4.56
C GLU A 54 11.80 -3.67 -4.08
N ILE A 55 10.50 -3.57 -3.80
CA ILE A 55 9.84 -2.34 -3.36
C ILE A 55 9.15 -2.61 -2.04
N GLN A 56 9.32 -1.74 -1.06
CA GLN A 56 8.72 -1.85 0.25
C GLN A 56 7.86 -0.62 0.56
N ILE A 57 6.71 -0.86 1.16
CA ILE A 57 5.79 0.19 1.61
C ILE A 57 5.66 0.06 3.11
N ASP A 58 5.86 1.17 3.83
CA ASP A 58 5.67 1.30 5.27
C ASP A 58 6.27 0.12 6.08
N PRO A 59 7.58 -0.21 5.90
CA PRO A 59 8.15 -1.38 6.53
C PRO A 59 8.30 -1.19 8.04
N VAL A 60 7.66 -2.07 8.82
CA VAL A 60 7.74 -2.13 10.28
C VAL A 60 8.07 -3.56 10.70
N SER A 61 9.09 -3.72 11.57
CA SER A 61 9.60 -5.02 11.98
C SER A 61 8.69 -5.73 12.98
N LYS A 62 7.94 -4.96 13.79
CA LYS A 62 7.09 -5.51 14.85
C LYS A 62 5.89 -4.62 15.13
N LEU A 63 4.71 -5.25 15.18
CA LEU A 63 3.47 -4.62 15.62
C LEU A 63 2.68 -5.63 16.48
N GLY A 64 2.47 -5.29 17.75
CA GLY A 64 1.86 -6.22 18.71
C GLY A 64 2.65 -7.53 18.81
N ASN A 65 2.00 -8.64 18.51
CA ASN A 65 2.59 -9.99 18.54
C ASN A 65 3.13 -10.43 17.18
N ARG A 66 2.99 -9.63 16.12
CA ARG A 66 3.46 -9.95 14.78
C ARG A 66 4.83 -9.35 14.52
N THR A 67 5.62 -10.05 13.73
CA THR A 67 6.97 -9.61 13.34
C THR A 67 7.20 -9.91 11.87
N VAL A 68 8.00 -9.06 11.22
CA VAL A 68 8.52 -9.28 9.87
C VAL A 68 10.04 -9.26 9.95
N ASP A 69 10.69 -10.32 9.47
CA ASP A 69 12.13 -10.41 9.42
C ASP A 69 12.67 -9.79 8.13
N TYR A 70 12.89 -8.49 8.16
CA TYR A 70 13.47 -7.77 7.02
C TYR A 70 14.95 -8.08 6.79
N ALA A 71 15.66 -8.61 7.79
CA ALA A 71 17.06 -8.99 7.61
C ALA A 71 17.20 -10.23 6.69
N ALA A 72 16.20 -11.10 6.66
CA ALA A 72 16.13 -12.24 5.76
C ALA A 72 15.63 -11.90 4.35
N MET A 73 15.17 -10.68 4.11
CA MET A 73 14.67 -10.23 2.80
C MET A 73 15.79 -9.64 1.93
N PRO A 74 15.66 -9.68 0.60
CA PRO A 74 16.53 -8.91 -0.29
C PRO A 74 16.52 -7.41 0.05
N LYS A 75 17.62 -6.72 -0.22
CA LYS A 75 17.68 -5.26 -0.11
C LYS A 75 16.71 -4.64 -1.10
N ALA A 76 16.02 -3.59 -0.66
CA ALA A 76 15.05 -2.89 -1.48
C ALA A 76 15.73 -1.95 -2.48
N ASP A 77 15.20 -1.90 -3.71
CA ASP A 77 15.53 -0.83 -4.66
C ASP A 77 14.83 0.47 -4.27
N TYR A 78 13.56 0.34 -3.80
CA TYR A 78 12.70 1.48 -3.45
C TYR A 78 11.99 1.21 -2.13
N ILE A 79 11.95 2.22 -1.26
CA ILE A 79 11.16 2.18 -0.02
C ILE A 79 10.32 3.45 0.03
N PHE A 80 9.01 3.27 0.20
CA PHE A 80 8.04 4.35 0.37
C PHE A 80 7.52 4.36 1.80
N VAL A 81 7.54 5.52 2.45
CA VAL A 81 6.96 5.70 3.78
C VAL A 81 5.91 6.80 3.72
N THR A 82 4.69 6.48 4.11
CA THR A 82 3.54 7.39 4.04
C THR A 82 3.60 8.46 5.11
N HIS A 83 3.90 8.06 6.36
CA HIS A 83 3.99 8.98 7.50
C HIS A 83 4.79 8.36 8.67
N GLU A 84 4.95 9.12 9.76
CA GLU A 84 5.88 8.83 10.85
C GLU A 84 5.33 8.01 12.01
N HIS A 85 4.08 7.56 12.00
CA HIS A 85 3.55 6.73 13.08
C HIS A 85 4.28 5.38 13.15
N GLY A 86 4.39 4.82 14.36
CA GLY A 86 5.23 3.64 14.61
C GLY A 86 4.75 2.35 13.96
N ASP A 87 3.54 2.33 13.41
CA ASP A 87 2.97 1.24 12.61
C ASP A 87 3.20 1.39 11.08
N HIS A 88 3.85 2.50 10.66
CA HIS A 88 4.25 2.79 9.29
C HIS A 88 5.75 3.10 9.14
N TYR A 89 6.40 3.55 10.21
CA TYR A 89 7.79 3.97 10.21
C TYR A 89 8.60 3.21 11.27
N ASP A 90 9.59 2.45 10.82
CA ASP A 90 10.59 1.78 11.66
C ASP A 90 11.99 1.99 11.08
N ALA A 91 12.80 2.83 11.75
CA ALA A 91 14.16 3.15 11.31
C ALA A 91 15.06 1.90 11.21
N ASN A 92 14.82 0.85 12.04
CA ASN A 92 15.59 -0.39 11.96
C ASN A 92 15.19 -1.20 10.73
N ALA A 93 13.90 -1.31 10.42
CA ALA A 93 13.43 -1.96 9.19
C ALA A 93 14.00 -1.25 7.95
N LEU A 94 13.95 0.09 7.93
CA LEU A 94 14.55 0.90 6.85
C LEU A 94 16.04 0.57 6.67
N LYS A 95 16.83 0.52 7.75
CA LYS A 95 18.26 0.16 7.71
C LYS A 95 18.49 -1.27 7.22
N GLN A 96 17.67 -2.22 7.68
CA GLN A 96 17.78 -3.62 7.27
C GLN A 96 17.50 -3.82 5.78
N LEU A 97 16.57 -3.04 5.22
CA LEU A 97 16.20 -3.11 3.80
C LEU A 97 17.11 -2.29 2.89
N SER A 98 17.78 -1.26 3.43
CA SER A 98 18.57 -0.33 2.61
C SER A 98 19.94 -0.90 2.21
N ALA A 99 20.38 -0.52 1.02
CA ALA A 99 21.73 -0.61 0.49
C ALA A 99 22.10 0.74 -0.14
N ASP A 100 23.33 0.90 -0.62
CA ASP A 100 23.84 2.19 -1.17
C ASP A 100 22.98 2.80 -2.28
N LYS A 101 22.28 1.95 -3.06
CA LYS A 101 21.44 2.38 -4.18
C LYS A 101 19.96 2.47 -3.86
N THR A 102 19.55 2.11 -2.63
CA THR A 102 18.14 2.16 -2.23
C THR A 102 17.62 3.61 -2.28
N GLN A 103 16.50 3.81 -2.98
CA GLN A 103 15.82 5.10 -3.01
C GLN A 103 14.73 5.12 -1.95
N LEU A 104 14.89 5.99 -0.95
CA LEU A 104 13.89 6.25 0.09
C LEU A 104 13.02 7.43 -0.33
N VAL A 105 11.71 7.25 -0.34
CA VAL A 105 10.71 8.29 -0.65
C VAL A 105 9.74 8.40 0.52
N MET A 106 9.58 9.59 1.09
CA MET A 106 8.80 9.76 2.31
C MET A 106 8.32 11.20 2.49
N ASN A 107 7.45 11.44 3.50
CA ASN A 107 7.10 12.78 3.90
C ASN A 107 8.27 13.47 4.62
N LYS A 108 8.14 14.79 4.85
CA LYS A 108 9.22 15.58 5.47
C LYS A 108 9.58 15.09 6.88
N ARG A 109 8.59 14.71 7.69
CA ARG A 109 8.84 14.26 9.08
C ARG A 109 9.64 12.97 9.14
N CYS A 110 9.29 11.99 8.31
CA CYS A 110 10.05 10.75 8.20
C CYS A 110 11.50 11.01 7.75
N ALA A 111 11.70 11.89 6.77
CA ALA A 111 13.03 12.25 6.30
C ALA A 111 13.86 12.96 7.36
N ASP A 112 13.26 13.87 8.13
CA ASP A 112 13.92 14.55 9.25
C ASP A 112 14.29 13.54 10.36
N MET A 113 13.42 12.58 10.69
CA MET A 113 13.67 11.55 11.71
C MET A 113 14.74 10.55 11.27
N TYR A 114 14.76 10.16 9.99
CA TYR A 114 15.73 9.20 9.46
C TYR A 114 17.08 9.85 9.11
N GLY A 115 17.08 11.16 8.87
CA GLY A 115 18.26 11.93 8.46
C GLY A 115 18.58 11.87 6.97
N SER A 116 17.74 11.24 6.15
CA SER A 116 17.88 11.16 4.69
C SER A 116 16.56 10.75 4.02
N GLY A 117 16.53 10.77 2.69
CA GLY A 117 15.39 10.37 1.88
C GLY A 117 14.90 11.50 0.96
N LYS A 118 14.22 11.11 -0.12
CA LYS A 118 13.55 12.04 -1.02
C LYS A 118 12.24 12.48 -0.38
N VAL A 119 12.17 13.74 0.02
CA VAL A 119 10.95 14.33 0.55
C VAL A 119 9.96 14.57 -0.58
N MET A 120 8.72 14.10 -0.39
CA MET A 120 7.56 14.44 -1.22
C MET A 120 6.42 14.94 -0.33
N LYS A 121 5.60 15.80 -0.89
CA LYS A 121 4.32 16.28 -0.31
C LYS A 121 3.21 16.10 -1.33
N ALA A 122 1.97 16.10 -0.88
CA ALA A 122 0.81 15.99 -1.75
C ALA A 122 0.87 16.98 -2.93
N GLY A 123 0.67 16.48 -4.14
CA GLY A 123 0.79 17.20 -5.42
C GLY A 123 2.14 17.04 -6.11
N ASP A 124 3.17 16.58 -5.41
CA ASP A 124 4.48 16.33 -6.02
C ASP A 124 4.44 15.09 -6.93
N LYS A 125 5.22 15.16 -8.02
CA LYS A 125 5.48 14.03 -8.92
C LYS A 125 6.97 13.81 -9.03
N PHE A 126 7.36 12.55 -9.08
CA PHE A 126 8.76 12.17 -9.17
C PHE A 126 8.93 10.94 -10.06
N GLN A 127 9.93 10.96 -10.93
CA GLN A 127 10.25 9.85 -11.80
C GLN A 127 11.50 9.13 -11.27
N LEU A 128 11.30 7.88 -10.91
CA LEU A 128 12.36 6.90 -10.66
C LEU A 128 12.63 6.11 -11.96
N PRO A 129 13.74 5.40 -12.10
CA PRO A 129 14.05 4.65 -13.33
C PRO A 129 12.91 3.74 -13.81
N ASP A 130 12.26 3.05 -12.89
CA ASP A 130 11.25 2.02 -13.19
C ASP A 130 9.84 2.39 -12.73
N ILE A 131 9.68 3.49 -11.97
CA ILE A 131 8.43 3.85 -11.29
C ILE A 131 8.16 5.34 -11.43
N SER A 132 6.97 5.71 -11.92
CA SER A 132 6.46 7.08 -11.77
C SER A 132 5.71 7.18 -10.44
N VAL A 133 6.01 8.20 -9.66
CA VAL A 133 5.48 8.41 -8.30
C VAL A 133 4.70 9.72 -8.25
N GLU A 134 3.46 9.66 -7.78
CA GLU A 134 2.65 10.83 -7.46
C GLU A 134 2.33 10.78 -5.95
N ALA A 135 2.67 11.82 -5.19
CA ALA A 135 2.24 11.95 -3.82
C ALA A 135 0.84 12.59 -3.78
N VAL A 136 -0.08 11.99 -3.06
CA VAL A 136 -1.46 12.47 -2.90
C VAL A 136 -1.77 12.72 -1.43
N PRO A 137 -2.80 13.54 -1.10
CA PRO A 137 -3.15 13.81 0.29
C PRO A 137 -3.60 12.54 1.03
N ALA A 138 -3.19 12.42 2.29
CA ALA A 138 -3.73 11.48 3.24
C ALA A 138 -4.01 12.23 4.55
N TYR A 139 -5.25 12.22 5.04
CA TYR A 139 -5.62 12.89 6.28
C TYR A 139 -7.00 12.48 6.79
N ASN A 140 -7.29 12.80 8.06
CA ASN A 140 -8.62 12.65 8.64
C ASN A 140 -9.41 13.96 8.52
N SER A 141 -10.66 13.84 8.06
CA SER A 141 -11.59 14.97 7.84
C SER A 141 -12.74 15.02 8.83
N THR A 142 -12.97 13.95 9.59
CA THR A 142 -14.00 13.87 10.62
C THR A 142 -13.63 14.74 11.81
N VAL A 143 -14.54 15.62 12.24
CA VAL A 143 -14.36 16.49 13.41
C VAL A 143 -13.97 15.67 14.65
N GLY A 144 -12.86 16.07 15.29
CA GLY A 144 -12.29 15.40 16.46
C GLY A 144 -11.35 14.24 16.13
N ARG A 145 -11.07 13.97 14.84
CA ARG A 145 -10.10 12.95 14.40
C ARG A 145 -8.90 13.51 13.64
N GLU A 146 -8.93 14.80 13.29
CA GLU A 146 -7.91 15.47 12.51
C GLU A 146 -6.53 15.42 13.16
N GLN A 147 -6.48 15.27 14.52
CA GLN A 147 -5.23 15.16 15.26
C GLN A 147 -4.46 13.87 14.94
N PHE A 148 -5.12 12.80 14.50
CA PHE A 148 -4.44 11.56 14.12
C PHE A 148 -3.62 11.77 12.85
N HIS A 149 -4.26 12.30 11.80
CA HIS A 149 -3.62 12.58 10.51
C HIS A 149 -4.04 13.97 10.03
N PRO A 150 -3.31 15.04 10.43
CA PRO A 150 -3.62 16.41 10.04
C PRO A 150 -3.45 16.62 8.53
N LYS A 151 -4.34 17.39 7.92
CA LYS A 151 -4.26 17.74 6.50
C LYS A 151 -2.93 18.40 6.16
N GLY A 152 -2.28 17.92 5.09
CA GLY A 152 -1.04 18.47 4.55
C GLY A 152 0.26 17.94 5.18
N ARG A 153 0.16 16.98 6.11
CA ARG A 153 1.32 16.33 6.75
C ARG A 153 1.71 15.04 6.06
N ASP A 154 0.74 14.15 5.83
CA ASP A 154 0.96 12.77 5.42
C ASP A 154 0.68 12.57 3.93
N ASN A 155 1.25 11.53 3.36
CA ASN A 155 1.11 11.20 1.95
C ASN A 155 0.45 9.83 1.78
N GLY A 156 -0.45 9.73 0.78
CA GLY A 156 -0.62 8.54 0.00
C GLY A 156 0.28 8.60 -1.24
N TYR A 157 0.44 7.48 -1.93
CA TYR A 157 1.21 7.40 -3.16
C TYR A 157 0.43 6.72 -4.28
N ILE A 158 0.57 7.24 -5.50
CA ILE A 158 0.21 6.52 -6.72
C ILE A 158 1.50 6.13 -7.41
N LEU A 159 1.76 4.83 -7.48
CA LEU A 159 2.89 4.25 -8.18
C LEU A 159 2.43 3.75 -9.54
N THR A 160 3.08 4.20 -10.61
CA THR A 160 2.86 3.62 -11.95
C THR A 160 4.06 2.76 -12.31
N ILE A 161 3.83 1.45 -12.42
CA ILE A 161 4.85 0.44 -12.72
C ILE A 161 4.40 -0.31 -13.97
N ASP A 162 5.12 -0.15 -15.06
CA ASP A 162 4.84 -0.80 -16.35
C ASP A 162 3.34 -0.78 -16.72
N GLY A 163 2.75 0.40 -16.70
CA GLY A 163 1.36 0.65 -17.06
C GLY A 163 0.33 0.36 -15.97
N LEU A 164 0.66 -0.36 -14.89
CA LEU A 164 -0.23 -0.54 -13.74
C LEU A 164 -0.15 0.66 -12.80
N ARG A 165 -1.31 1.26 -12.51
CA ARG A 165 -1.45 2.36 -11.54
C ARG A 165 -1.93 1.82 -10.21
N ILE A 166 -1.10 1.96 -9.18
CA ILE A 166 -1.28 1.39 -7.85
C ILE A 166 -1.44 2.54 -6.87
N TYR A 167 -2.60 2.65 -6.23
CA TYR A 167 -2.84 3.64 -5.19
C TYR A 167 -2.68 3.01 -3.81
N ILE A 168 -1.77 3.57 -3.03
CA ILE A 168 -1.52 3.25 -1.62
C ILE A 168 -1.95 4.47 -0.83
N ALA A 169 -3.07 4.36 -0.11
CA ALA A 169 -3.73 5.53 0.48
C ALA A 169 -2.96 6.11 1.67
N GLY A 170 -2.17 5.30 2.39
CA GLY A 170 -1.69 5.65 3.72
C GLY A 170 -2.85 5.77 4.70
N ASP A 171 -2.66 6.45 5.81
CA ASP A 171 -3.71 6.67 6.79
C ASP A 171 -4.53 7.89 6.43
N THR A 172 -5.77 7.64 6.05
CA THR A 172 -6.71 8.66 5.57
C THR A 172 -8.16 8.24 5.79
N GLU A 173 -9.06 9.20 5.84
CA GLU A 173 -10.49 8.99 5.62
C GLU A 173 -10.85 9.17 4.13
N ASP A 174 -12.15 9.04 3.78
CA ASP A 174 -12.68 9.24 2.43
C ASP A 174 -12.74 10.73 2.05
N ILE A 175 -11.58 11.30 1.82
CA ILE A 175 -11.38 12.73 1.57
C ILE A 175 -11.85 13.17 0.17
N PRO A 176 -12.29 14.45 0.00
CA PRO A 176 -12.81 14.95 -1.29
C PRO A 176 -11.83 14.83 -2.45
N GLU A 177 -10.53 14.94 -2.18
CA GLU A 177 -9.47 14.84 -3.19
C GLU A 177 -9.41 13.47 -3.87
N MET A 178 -9.97 12.42 -3.28
CA MET A 178 -10.08 11.09 -3.90
C MET A 178 -10.89 11.11 -5.20
N ALA A 179 -11.79 12.11 -5.38
CA ALA A 179 -12.52 12.30 -6.63
C ALA A 179 -11.61 12.63 -7.82
N GLN A 180 -10.37 13.08 -7.57
CA GLN A 180 -9.38 13.39 -8.61
C GLN A 180 -8.46 12.18 -8.92
N ILE A 181 -8.46 11.15 -8.08
CA ILE A 181 -7.69 9.91 -8.28
C ILE A 181 -8.42 9.06 -9.30
N LYS A 182 -7.82 8.86 -10.49
CA LYS A 182 -8.46 8.18 -11.62
C LYS A 182 -7.57 7.12 -12.23
N ASN A 183 -8.21 6.19 -12.96
CA ASN A 183 -7.54 5.13 -13.72
C ASN A 183 -6.65 4.25 -12.81
N ILE A 184 -7.15 3.91 -11.63
CA ILE A 184 -6.44 3.05 -10.68
C ILE A 184 -6.74 1.59 -11.02
N ASP A 185 -5.68 0.82 -11.22
CA ASP A 185 -5.79 -0.63 -11.40
C ASP A 185 -5.92 -1.33 -10.05
N ILE A 186 -5.12 -0.93 -9.06
CA ILE A 186 -5.05 -1.56 -7.76
C ILE A 186 -5.06 -0.47 -6.67
N ALA A 187 -5.93 -0.59 -5.68
CA ALA A 187 -5.98 0.32 -4.55
C ALA A 187 -5.82 -0.43 -3.23
N PHE A 188 -5.00 0.11 -2.34
CA PHE A 188 -4.90 -0.26 -0.92
C PHE A 188 -5.54 0.86 -0.11
N LEU A 189 -6.70 0.56 0.53
CA LEU A 189 -7.45 1.52 1.34
C LEU A 189 -7.52 1.06 2.80
N PRO A 190 -7.20 1.93 3.78
CA PRO A 190 -7.20 1.58 5.19
C PRO A 190 -8.63 1.54 5.75
N CYS A 191 -8.85 0.70 6.78
CA CYS A 191 -10.17 0.56 7.40
C CYS A 191 -10.07 0.28 8.90
N ASN A 192 -9.55 1.22 9.70
CA ASN A 192 -9.36 1.05 11.14
C ASN A 192 -9.78 2.28 11.94
N GLN A 193 -10.92 2.21 12.63
CA GLN A 193 -11.39 3.29 13.47
C GLN A 193 -10.68 3.34 14.84
N PRO A 194 -10.41 4.54 15.39
CA PRO A 194 -10.79 5.87 14.90
C PRO A 194 -9.76 6.52 13.97
N TYR A 195 -8.75 5.80 13.55
CA TYR A 195 -7.55 6.34 12.88
C TYR A 195 -7.74 6.57 11.39
N THR A 196 -8.50 5.71 10.72
CA THR A 196 -8.71 5.74 9.27
C THR A 196 -10.20 5.58 8.92
N MET A 197 -10.55 4.99 7.79
CA MET A 197 -11.92 4.83 7.33
C MET A 197 -12.75 3.86 8.19
N THR A 198 -14.06 4.13 8.31
CA THR A 198 -15.04 3.08 8.60
C THR A 198 -15.25 2.21 7.36
N PRO A 199 -15.86 1.01 7.46
CA PRO A 199 -16.29 0.24 6.29
C PRO A 199 -17.12 1.05 5.29
N ASP A 200 -18.06 1.86 5.77
CA ASP A 200 -18.88 2.72 4.89
C ASP A 200 -18.06 3.81 4.18
N GLN A 201 -17.08 4.42 4.86
CA GLN A 201 -16.15 5.38 4.25
C GLN A 201 -15.30 4.69 3.17
N LEU A 202 -14.76 3.51 3.44
CA LEU A 202 -14.00 2.72 2.47
C LEU A 202 -14.82 2.39 1.23
N ILE A 203 -16.09 1.97 1.42
CA ILE A 203 -17.01 1.68 0.32
C ILE A 203 -17.28 2.94 -0.52
N ARG A 204 -17.48 4.11 0.11
CA ARG A 204 -17.65 5.39 -0.62
C ARG A 204 -16.37 5.75 -1.40
N ALA A 205 -15.21 5.64 -0.76
CA ALA A 205 -13.91 5.89 -1.41
C ALA A 205 -13.71 4.96 -2.62
N ALA A 206 -13.97 3.66 -2.46
CA ALA A 206 -13.88 2.69 -3.54
C ALA A 206 -14.81 3.03 -4.71
N LYS A 207 -16.06 3.43 -4.45
CA LYS A 207 -17.03 3.84 -5.48
C LYS A 207 -16.64 5.15 -6.20
N VAL A 208 -15.89 6.03 -5.55
CA VAL A 208 -15.37 7.29 -6.13
C VAL A 208 -14.14 7.05 -6.98
N ILE A 209 -13.17 6.28 -6.47
CA ILE A 209 -11.90 5.97 -7.14
C ILE A 209 -12.11 4.97 -8.28
N LYS A 210 -12.96 3.97 -8.07
CA LYS A 210 -13.28 2.86 -8.98
C LYS A 210 -12.02 2.09 -9.41
N PRO A 211 -11.24 1.55 -8.46
CA PRO A 211 -10.12 0.70 -8.81
C PRO A 211 -10.63 -0.61 -9.44
N LYS A 212 -9.81 -1.29 -10.24
CA LYS A 212 -10.16 -2.63 -10.74
C LYS A 212 -10.07 -3.68 -9.63
N VAL A 213 -9.06 -3.54 -8.76
CA VAL A 213 -8.85 -4.41 -7.59
C VAL A 213 -8.69 -3.53 -6.35
N LEU A 214 -9.38 -3.92 -5.28
CA LEU A 214 -9.33 -3.27 -3.97
C LEU A 214 -8.78 -4.24 -2.92
N PHE A 215 -7.73 -3.81 -2.24
CA PHE A 215 -7.22 -4.45 -1.03
C PHE A 215 -7.55 -3.56 0.19
N PRO A 216 -8.56 -3.91 1.00
CA PRO A 216 -8.66 -3.36 2.35
C PRO A 216 -7.42 -3.77 3.15
N TYR A 217 -6.72 -2.81 3.75
CA TYR A 217 -5.53 -3.06 4.57
C TYR A 217 -5.58 -2.18 5.83
N HIS A 218 -4.62 -2.30 6.76
CA HIS A 218 -4.62 -1.51 7.99
C HIS A 218 -6.00 -1.56 8.68
N TYR A 219 -6.56 -2.75 8.85
CA TYR A 219 -7.94 -2.86 9.35
C TYR A 219 -8.04 -3.29 10.83
N GLY A 220 -6.94 -3.75 11.46
CA GLY A 220 -6.93 -4.19 12.84
C GLY A 220 -8.00 -5.24 13.12
N GLN A 221 -8.90 -4.93 14.04
CA GLN A 221 -10.04 -5.79 14.39
C GLN A 221 -11.34 -5.40 13.66
N THR A 222 -11.28 -4.54 12.65
CA THR A 222 -12.47 -4.10 11.91
C THR A 222 -13.05 -5.26 11.10
N ASP A 223 -14.34 -5.50 11.24
CA ASP A 223 -15.05 -6.49 10.42
C ASP A 223 -15.21 -5.98 8.98
N LEU A 224 -14.55 -6.66 8.04
CA LEU A 224 -14.59 -6.36 6.61
C LEU A 224 -15.59 -7.22 5.83
N SER A 225 -16.30 -8.13 6.48
CA SER A 225 -17.11 -9.18 5.84
C SER A 225 -18.22 -8.63 4.92
N SER A 226 -18.74 -7.43 5.21
CA SER A 226 -19.80 -6.80 4.43
C SER A 226 -19.30 -6.07 3.18
N ILE A 227 -18.00 -5.74 3.07
CA ILE A 227 -17.46 -4.90 2.01
C ILE A 227 -17.63 -5.53 0.62
N PRO A 228 -17.29 -6.83 0.40
CA PRO A 228 -17.46 -7.46 -0.90
C PRO A 228 -18.91 -7.40 -1.41
N ALA A 229 -19.89 -7.71 -0.56
CA ALA A 229 -21.31 -7.68 -0.92
C ALA A 229 -21.80 -6.27 -1.27
N GLN A 230 -21.33 -5.22 -0.56
CA GLN A 230 -21.72 -3.84 -0.82
C GLN A 230 -21.06 -3.23 -2.07
N LEU A 231 -20.02 -3.85 -2.58
CA LEU A 231 -19.34 -3.49 -3.83
C LEU A 231 -19.71 -4.41 -5.00
N GLU A 232 -20.59 -5.40 -4.78
CA GLU A 232 -21.10 -6.26 -5.85
C GLU A 232 -21.73 -5.43 -6.97
N GLY A 233 -21.51 -5.84 -8.22
CA GLY A 233 -22.01 -5.12 -9.42
C GLY A 233 -21.27 -3.82 -9.77
N THR A 234 -20.30 -3.36 -8.97
CA THR A 234 -19.50 -2.17 -9.27
C THR A 234 -18.35 -2.43 -10.24
N GLY A 235 -17.99 -3.69 -10.48
CA GLY A 235 -16.82 -4.09 -11.27
C GLY A 235 -15.51 -4.04 -10.49
N ILE A 236 -15.55 -3.82 -9.18
CA ILE A 236 -14.38 -3.81 -8.29
C ILE A 236 -14.17 -5.23 -7.74
N ASP A 237 -13.00 -5.82 -7.97
CA ASP A 237 -12.58 -7.08 -7.35
C ASP A 237 -12.02 -6.79 -5.95
N VAL A 238 -12.76 -7.18 -4.89
CA VAL A 238 -12.35 -6.96 -3.50
C VAL A 238 -11.58 -8.16 -2.98
N ARG A 239 -10.34 -7.94 -2.55
CA ARG A 239 -9.45 -8.98 -2.03
C ARG A 239 -9.02 -8.66 -0.61
N ILE A 240 -9.62 -9.34 0.38
CA ILE A 240 -9.21 -9.25 1.77
C ILE A 240 -8.03 -10.20 1.99
N ARG A 241 -6.96 -9.71 2.62
CA ARG A 241 -5.74 -10.47 2.93
C ARG A 241 -5.43 -10.37 4.42
N HIS A 242 -4.69 -11.34 4.95
CA HIS A 242 -4.36 -11.43 6.37
C HIS A 242 -3.16 -10.53 6.71
N TYR A 243 -3.42 -9.24 6.89
CA TYR A 243 -2.43 -8.27 7.38
C TYR A 243 -2.32 -8.26 8.91
N GLU A 244 -3.36 -8.75 9.62
CA GLU A 244 -3.52 -8.65 11.07
C GLU A 244 -3.33 -10.00 11.80
#